data_f47f46b9166f8308ce4c8961082e6440
#
_entry.id   f47f46b9166f8308ce4c8961082e6440
#
_cell.length_a   1.000
_cell.length_b   1.000
_cell.length_c   1.000
_cell.angle_alpha   90.00
_cell.angle_beta   90.00
_cell.angle_gamma   90.00
#
_symmetry.space_group_name_H-M   'P 1'
#
loop_
_entity.id
_entity.type
_entity.pdbx_description
1 polymer ?
#
loop_
_entity_poly.entity_id
_entity_poly.type
_entity_poly.pdbx_seq_one_letter_code
_entity_poly.pdbx_strand_id
1 'polypeptide(L)'
;DPSCHSSQNEQDNRHYARAAKIAMVEPSDAQECKDFVALACEVSELFDTPVLYRTTTRVCHSKGLVEFGQRTEHTHAPYARNVRKFVCTPAHAYANHPLVEERLEKLREYGCTRALENGLNKLEMGDGRVGIITASIAYEYAKEVFPEGTSFLKLGLTFPLPMDLIRDFASKVEKLYVIEELEPFMEDQIKAAGIPCVGKELTGLLYELCLLYTSDAA
;
A
#
# COMPACT_ATOMS: atom_id res chain seq x y z
N ASP A 1 -12.83 2.99 5.81
CA ASP A 1 -12.16 3.95 6.68
C ASP A 1 -12.20 3.43 8.11
N PRO A 2 -11.09 3.44 8.84
CA PRO A 2 -11.10 3.08 10.24
C PRO A 2 -12.05 3.99 11.03
N SER A 3 -12.77 3.42 12.01
CA SER A 3 -13.77 4.10 12.81
C SER A 3 -15.00 4.62 12.02
N CYS A 4 -15.96 5.19 12.72
CA CYS A 4 -17.22 5.69 12.17
C CYS A 4 -17.26 7.23 12.21
N HIS A 5 -16.33 7.91 11.56
CA HIS A 5 -16.20 9.38 11.64
C HIS A 5 -17.39 10.12 11.04
N SER A 6 -17.80 9.77 9.84
CA SER A 6 -18.92 10.39 9.13
C SER A 6 -19.84 9.38 8.46
N SER A 7 -19.42 8.14 8.32
CA SER A 7 -20.24 7.04 7.82
C SER A 7 -20.92 6.29 8.97
N GLN A 8 -21.96 5.54 8.64
CA GLN A 8 -22.74 4.79 9.63
C GLN A 8 -22.14 3.41 9.95
N ASN A 9 -21.04 3.05 9.28
CA ASN A 9 -20.32 1.81 9.50
C ASN A 9 -18.83 1.95 9.17
N GLU A 10 -18.02 1.14 9.82
CA GLU A 10 -16.61 0.94 9.50
C GLU A 10 -16.48 -0.02 8.32
N GLN A 11 -15.63 0.29 7.35
CA GLN A 11 -15.40 -0.54 6.18
C GLN A 11 -13.93 -0.55 5.78
N ASP A 12 -13.42 -1.75 5.48
CA ASP A 12 -12.10 -1.90 4.84
C ASP A 12 -12.22 -1.91 3.32
N ASN A 13 -12.06 -0.75 2.72
CA ASN A 13 -12.13 -0.59 1.27
C ASN A 13 -10.87 -1.09 0.51
N ARG A 14 -9.83 -1.58 1.20
CA ARG A 14 -8.66 -2.22 0.59
C ARG A 14 -9.04 -3.48 -0.19
N HIS A 15 -10.08 -4.18 0.28
CA HIS A 15 -10.63 -5.35 -0.41
C HIS A 15 -11.20 -5.02 -1.79
N TYR A 16 -11.62 -3.78 -2.05
CA TYR A 16 -12.08 -3.39 -3.40
C TYR A 16 -10.94 -3.38 -4.43
N ALA A 17 -9.74 -2.96 -4.05
CA ALA A 17 -8.58 -3.05 -4.94
C ALA A 17 -8.28 -4.50 -5.31
N ARG A 18 -8.33 -5.40 -4.31
CA ARG A 18 -8.13 -6.85 -4.50
C ARG A 18 -9.22 -7.46 -5.39
N ALA A 19 -10.48 -7.13 -5.14
CA ALA A 19 -11.61 -7.63 -5.94
C ALA A 19 -11.59 -7.12 -7.38
N ALA A 20 -11.23 -5.84 -7.58
CA ALA A 20 -11.12 -5.22 -8.90
C ALA A 20 -9.80 -5.53 -9.61
N LYS A 21 -8.81 -6.11 -8.92
CA LYS A 21 -7.46 -6.39 -9.45
C LYS A 21 -6.76 -5.14 -10.00
N ILE A 22 -6.88 -4.03 -9.27
CA ILE A 22 -6.23 -2.74 -9.59
C ILE A 22 -5.18 -2.39 -8.53
N ALA A 23 -4.16 -1.65 -8.94
CA ALA A 23 -3.16 -1.16 -8.00
C ALA A 23 -3.78 -0.27 -6.93
N MET A 24 -3.25 -0.34 -5.69
CA MET A 24 -3.65 0.54 -4.60
C MET A 24 -2.43 1.22 -3.98
N VAL A 25 -2.54 2.52 -3.78
CA VAL A 25 -1.51 3.38 -3.21
C VAL A 25 -2.05 4.06 -1.96
N GLU A 26 -1.28 4.02 -0.88
CA GLU A 26 -1.66 4.57 0.43
C GLU A 26 -0.55 5.45 1.01
N PRO A 27 -0.72 6.78 1.05
CA PRO A 27 0.21 7.69 1.71
C PRO A 27 0.08 7.63 3.23
N SER A 28 1.15 7.98 3.95
CA SER A 28 1.19 8.05 5.40
C SER A 28 1.05 9.48 5.96
N ASP A 29 1.51 10.47 5.21
CA ASP A 29 1.58 11.87 5.64
C ASP A 29 1.20 12.86 4.53
N ALA A 30 1.26 14.15 4.84
CA ALA A 30 0.90 15.22 3.92
C ALA A 30 1.87 15.34 2.72
N GLN A 31 3.17 15.05 2.89
CA GLN A 31 4.13 15.05 1.81
C GLN A 31 3.86 13.92 0.83
N GLU A 32 3.65 12.73 1.35
CA GLU A 32 3.30 11.57 0.52
C GLU A 32 1.95 11.73 -0.15
N CYS A 33 0.97 12.39 0.51
CA CYS A 33 -0.29 12.74 -0.14
C CYS A 33 -0.11 13.53 -1.43
N LYS A 34 0.87 14.42 -1.48
CA LYS A 34 1.22 15.17 -2.69
C LYS A 34 2.01 14.32 -3.69
N ASP A 35 3.08 13.66 -3.22
CA ASP A 35 4.06 13.01 -4.10
C ASP A 35 3.48 11.73 -4.73
N PHE A 36 2.70 10.95 -3.96
CA PHE A 36 2.11 9.71 -4.44
C PHE A 36 1.02 9.90 -5.49
N VAL A 37 0.41 11.08 -5.60
CA VAL A 37 -0.53 11.37 -6.71
C VAL A 37 0.20 11.28 -8.06
N ALA A 38 1.40 11.87 -8.17
CA ALA A 38 2.18 11.80 -9.39
C ALA A 38 2.63 10.36 -9.70
N LEU A 39 3.09 9.63 -8.67
CA LEU A 39 3.48 8.22 -8.79
C LEU A 39 2.30 7.31 -9.14
N ALA A 40 1.11 7.56 -8.58
CA ALA A 40 -0.10 6.82 -8.92
C ALA A 40 -0.51 7.03 -10.39
N CYS A 41 -0.38 8.26 -10.90
CA CYS A 41 -0.59 8.55 -12.31
C CYS A 41 0.45 7.83 -13.19
N GLU A 42 1.72 7.84 -12.80
CA GLU A 42 2.77 7.12 -13.51
C GLU A 42 2.48 5.60 -13.56
N VAL A 43 2.11 4.99 -12.43
CA VAL A 43 1.71 3.58 -12.36
C VAL A 43 0.50 3.31 -13.26
N SER A 44 -0.50 4.19 -13.26
CA SER A 44 -1.70 4.06 -14.09
C SER A 44 -1.34 4.04 -15.59
N GLU A 45 -0.50 4.95 -16.03
CA GLU A 45 -0.06 5.03 -17.44
C GLU A 45 0.85 3.86 -17.81
N LEU A 46 1.78 3.48 -16.94
CA LEU A 46 2.75 2.41 -17.20
C LEU A 46 2.06 1.03 -17.35
N PHE A 47 1.04 0.78 -16.55
CA PHE A 47 0.35 -0.51 -16.49
C PHE A 47 -1.04 -0.51 -17.15
N ASP A 48 -1.46 0.63 -17.74
CA ASP A 48 -2.76 0.77 -18.41
C ASP A 48 -3.91 0.27 -17.52
N THR A 49 -3.97 0.80 -16.29
CA THR A 49 -4.96 0.40 -15.27
C THR A 49 -5.30 1.58 -14.35
N PRO A 50 -6.53 1.71 -13.87
CA PRO A 50 -6.79 2.65 -12.80
C PRO A 50 -6.01 2.28 -11.53
N VAL A 51 -5.69 3.28 -10.72
CA VAL A 51 -5.06 3.10 -9.41
C VAL A 51 -6.02 3.60 -8.34
N LEU A 52 -6.28 2.77 -7.34
CA LEU A 52 -7.00 3.19 -6.14
C LEU A 52 -6.03 3.96 -5.24
N TYR A 53 -6.22 5.27 -5.17
CA TYR A 53 -5.49 6.13 -4.24
C TYR A 53 -6.30 6.23 -2.94
N ARG A 54 -5.84 5.54 -1.90
CA ARG A 54 -6.58 5.40 -0.64
C ARG A 54 -5.97 6.28 0.44
N THR A 55 -6.81 7.10 1.05
CA THR A 55 -6.47 7.86 2.25
C THR A 55 -7.45 7.52 3.37
N THR A 56 -7.00 7.65 4.62
CA THR A 56 -7.87 7.55 5.79
C THR A 56 -8.24 8.93 6.31
N THR A 57 -9.27 9.03 7.13
CA THR A 57 -9.68 10.29 7.75
C THR A 57 -8.51 10.97 8.47
N ARG A 58 -7.67 10.21 9.18
CA ARG A 58 -6.52 10.77 9.89
C ARG A 58 -5.52 11.41 8.95
N VAL A 59 -5.19 10.74 7.87
CA VAL A 59 -4.28 11.30 6.84
C VAL A 59 -4.90 12.55 6.21
N CYS A 60 -6.18 12.51 5.82
CA CYS A 60 -6.88 13.63 5.19
C CYS A 60 -6.99 14.87 6.08
N HIS A 61 -7.12 14.69 7.39
CA HIS A 61 -7.23 15.78 8.38
C HIS A 61 -5.89 16.19 8.99
N SER A 62 -4.82 15.45 8.71
CA SER A 62 -3.48 15.80 9.17
C SER A 62 -3.00 17.10 8.51
N LYS A 63 -2.09 17.78 9.18
CA LYS A 63 -1.39 18.95 8.67
C LYS A 63 0.10 18.72 8.82
N GLY A 64 0.85 19.02 7.78
CA GLY A 64 2.30 18.87 7.74
C GLY A 64 2.95 19.90 6.86
N LEU A 65 4.26 20.01 6.96
CA LEU A 65 5.06 20.77 6.01
C LEU A 65 5.17 19.97 4.72
N VAL A 66 4.92 20.63 3.60
CA VAL A 66 4.99 20.03 2.27
C VAL A 66 5.93 20.83 1.40
N GLU A 67 6.94 20.17 0.86
CA GLU A 67 7.83 20.76 -0.14
C GLU A 67 7.15 20.75 -1.50
N PHE A 68 7.12 21.93 -2.13
CA PHE A 68 6.60 22.04 -3.49
C PHE A 68 7.69 21.63 -4.50
N GLY A 69 7.36 20.65 -5.34
CA GLY A 69 8.18 20.32 -6.50
C GLY A 69 7.94 21.32 -7.66
N GLN A 70 8.69 21.13 -8.73
CA GLN A 70 8.44 21.83 -9.97
C GLN A 70 7.29 21.17 -10.72
N ARG A 71 6.43 21.99 -11.36
CA ARG A 71 5.37 21.48 -12.23
C ARG A 71 5.98 20.76 -13.43
N THR A 72 5.61 19.51 -13.61
CA THR A 72 5.95 18.75 -14.82
C THR A 72 4.83 18.92 -15.84
N GLU A 73 5.19 19.31 -17.05
CA GLU A 73 4.24 19.36 -18.14
C GLU A 73 4.20 18.00 -18.86
N HIS A 74 3.00 17.47 -19.01
CA HIS A 74 2.78 16.21 -19.72
C HIS A 74 2.12 16.49 -21.07
N THR A 75 2.66 15.89 -22.12
CA THR A 75 2.03 15.86 -23.43
C THR A 75 0.98 14.73 -23.46
N HIS A 76 -0.25 15.08 -23.76
CA HIS A 76 -1.31 14.08 -23.93
C HIS A 76 -1.13 13.34 -25.25
N ALA A 77 -1.14 12.00 -25.19
CA ALA A 77 -1.20 11.19 -26.38
C ALA A 77 -2.55 11.44 -27.12
N PRO A 78 -2.54 11.57 -28.45
CA PRO A 78 -3.79 11.72 -29.19
C PRO A 78 -4.66 10.48 -29.03
N TYR A 79 -5.97 10.70 -28.99
CA TYR A 79 -6.92 9.58 -28.89
C TYR A 79 -6.77 8.64 -30.08
N ALA A 80 -6.49 7.37 -29.80
CA ALA A 80 -6.48 6.29 -30.78
C ALA A 80 -7.69 5.38 -30.57
N ARG A 81 -8.53 5.23 -31.61
CA ARG A 81 -9.68 4.32 -31.56
C ARG A 81 -9.21 2.87 -31.43
N ASN A 82 -9.56 2.22 -30.33
CA ASN A 82 -9.27 0.80 -30.11
C ASN A 82 -10.54 0.11 -29.58
N VAL A 83 -11.32 -0.46 -30.50
CA VAL A 83 -12.58 -1.14 -30.16
C VAL A 83 -12.34 -2.35 -29.25
N ARG A 84 -11.27 -3.11 -29.48
CA ARG A 84 -10.94 -4.29 -28.67
C ARG A 84 -10.64 -3.91 -27.20
N LYS A 85 -10.00 -2.78 -26.98
CA LYS A 85 -9.67 -2.28 -25.65
C LYS A 85 -10.88 -1.68 -24.95
N PHE A 86 -11.62 -0.79 -25.63
CA PHE A 86 -12.61 0.09 -24.98
C PHE A 86 -14.05 -0.43 -25.03
N VAL A 87 -14.35 -1.45 -25.86
CA VAL A 87 -15.70 -2.02 -25.93
C VAL A 87 -15.70 -3.38 -25.23
N CYS A 88 -16.29 -3.42 -24.04
CA CYS A 88 -16.33 -4.62 -23.21
C CYS A 88 -17.44 -5.59 -23.63
N THR A 89 -17.22 -6.27 -24.77
CA THR A 89 -18.04 -7.43 -25.13
C THR A 89 -17.53 -8.69 -24.39
N PRO A 90 -18.36 -9.75 -24.22
CA PRO A 90 -17.92 -11.00 -23.60
C PRO A 90 -16.66 -11.60 -24.25
N ALA A 91 -16.55 -11.54 -25.58
CA ALA A 91 -15.38 -12.03 -26.31
C ALA A 91 -14.11 -11.22 -26.01
N HIS A 92 -14.24 -9.89 -25.94
CA HIS A 92 -13.12 -9.02 -25.59
C HIS A 92 -12.73 -9.19 -24.12
N ALA A 93 -13.70 -9.27 -23.21
CA ALA A 93 -13.44 -9.51 -21.79
C ALA A 93 -12.71 -10.83 -21.56
N TYR A 94 -13.14 -11.90 -22.20
CA TYR A 94 -12.48 -13.20 -22.14
C TYR A 94 -11.01 -13.12 -22.61
N ALA A 95 -10.77 -12.45 -23.76
CA ALA A 95 -9.42 -12.30 -24.30
C ALA A 95 -8.52 -11.37 -23.47
N ASN A 96 -9.09 -10.41 -22.72
CA ASN A 96 -8.35 -9.47 -21.89
C ASN A 96 -8.08 -10.02 -20.48
N HIS A 97 -8.81 -11.03 -20.02
CA HIS A 97 -8.63 -11.57 -18.66
C HIS A 97 -7.21 -12.05 -18.35
N PRO A 98 -6.50 -12.80 -19.23
CA PRO A 98 -5.09 -13.14 -19.02
C PRO A 98 -4.17 -11.93 -18.84
N LEU A 99 -4.46 -10.83 -19.56
CA LEU A 99 -3.67 -9.59 -19.45
C LEU A 99 -3.82 -8.92 -18.08
N VAL A 100 -4.96 -9.10 -17.41
CA VAL A 100 -5.16 -8.60 -16.03
C VAL A 100 -4.25 -9.36 -15.07
N GLU A 101 -4.16 -10.68 -15.19
CA GLU A 101 -3.28 -11.49 -14.33
C GLU A 101 -1.80 -11.18 -14.58
N GLU A 102 -1.39 -11.10 -15.84
CA GLU A 102 -0.03 -10.71 -16.22
C GLU A 102 0.35 -9.32 -15.68
N ARG A 103 -0.60 -8.37 -15.72
CA ARG A 103 -0.42 -7.03 -15.17
C ARG A 103 -0.22 -7.05 -13.66
N LEU A 104 -0.95 -7.90 -12.93
CA LEU A 104 -0.77 -8.03 -11.48
C LEU A 104 0.63 -8.55 -11.12
N GLU A 105 1.17 -9.50 -11.90
CA GLU A 105 2.56 -9.96 -11.69
C GLU A 105 3.58 -8.85 -11.95
N LYS A 106 3.41 -8.09 -13.03
CA LYS A 106 4.28 -6.93 -13.33
C LYS A 106 4.19 -5.85 -12.26
N LEU A 107 3.00 -5.63 -11.67
CA LEU A 107 2.82 -4.71 -10.55
C LEU A 107 3.51 -5.20 -9.27
N ARG A 108 3.52 -6.52 -8.99
CA ARG A 108 4.29 -7.09 -7.88
C ARG A 108 5.79 -6.87 -8.06
N GLU A 109 6.30 -7.14 -9.26
CA GLU A 109 7.70 -6.90 -9.62
C GLU A 109 8.06 -5.40 -9.49
N TYR A 110 7.20 -4.51 -9.97
CA TYR A 110 7.35 -3.07 -9.77
C TYR A 110 7.43 -2.69 -8.29
N GLY A 111 6.57 -3.28 -7.45
CA GLY A 111 6.58 -3.09 -6.01
C GLY A 111 7.88 -3.53 -5.34
N CYS A 112 8.54 -4.56 -5.88
CA CYS A 112 9.83 -5.06 -5.38
C CYS A 112 11.03 -4.20 -5.81
N THR A 113 10.91 -3.42 -6.89
CA THR A 113 12.02 -2.74 -7.56
C THR A 113 11.80 -1.22 -7.64
N ARG A 114 11.14 -0.76 -8.69
CA ARG A 114 10.94 0.68 -8.96
C ARG A 114 10.20 1.43 -7.87
N ALA A 115 9.28 0.77 -7.16
CA ALA A 115 8.59 1.38 -6.03
C ALA A 115 9.52 1.71 -4.85
N LEU A 116 10.63 0.98 -4.69
CA LEU A 116 11.70 1.35 -3.74
C LEU A 116 12.56 2.50 -4.28
N GLU A 117 12.90 2.47 -5.57
CA GLU A 117 13.75 3.48 -6.19
C GLU A 117 13.11 4.88 -6.20
N ASN A 118 11.81 4.95 -6.43
CA ASN A 118 11.07 6.21 -6.50
C ASN A 118 10.42 6.65 -5.16
N GLY A 119 10.64 5.88 -4.09
CA GLY A 119 10.19 6.21 -2.74
C GLY A 119 8.72 5.87 -2.44
N LEU A 120 8.01 5.20 -3.35
CA LEU A 120 6.65 4.72 -3.09
C LEU A 120 6.65 3.66 -1.98
N ASN A 121 7.60 2.72 -2.01
CA ASN A 121 7.92 1.83 -0.88
C ASN A 121 9.22 2.28 -0.24
N LYS A 122 9.36 2.10 1.08
CA LYS A 122 10.57 2.44 1.83
C LYS A 122 11.06 1.25 2.64
N LEU A 123 12.36 0.99 2.58
CA LEU A 123 13.03 -0.03 3.37
C LEU A 123 14.06 0.65 4.29
N GLU A 124 13.84 0.54 5.58
CA GLU A 124 14.72 1.09 6.62
C GLU A 124 15.21 -0.08 7.47
N MET A 125 16.48 -0.45 7.30
CA MET A 125 17.07 -1.53 8.09
C MET A 125 17.67 -0.99 9.38
N GLY A 126 17.29 -1.60 10.49
CA GLY A 126 17.85 -1.38 11.82
C GLY A 126 18.80 -2.51 12.23
N ASP A 127 18.68 -2.98 13.46
CA ASP A 127 19.57 -4.01 14.03
C ASP A 127 19.18 -5.46 13.70
N GLY A 128 18.06 -5.66 13.01
CA GLY A 128 17.57 -6.97 12.58
C GLY A 128 16.80 -7.76 13.67
N ARG A 129 16.67 -7.28 14.88
CA ARG A 129 15.91 -7.98 15.94
C ARG A 129 14.40 -7.91 15.70
N VAL A 130 13.92 -6.74 15.31
CA VAL A 130 12.51 -6.48 15.07
C VAL A 130 12.34 -5.88 13.68
N GLY A 131 11.43 -6.46 12.89
CA GLY A 131 11.00 -5.95 11.61
C GLY A 131 9.50 -5.66 11.62
N ILE A 132 9.11 -4.52 11.04
CA ILE A 132 7.72 -4.09 10.93
C ILE A 132 7.38 -3.86 9.48
N ILE A 133 6.31 -4.52 9.01
CA ILE A 133 5.67 -4.22 7.73
C ILE A 133 4.45 -3.38 8.04
N THR A 134 4.32 -2.24 7.38
CA THR A 134 3.24 -1.30 7.66
C THR A 134 2.92 -0.42 6.45
N ALA A 135 1.79 0.30 6.49
CA ALA A 135 1.34 1.19 5.44
C ALA A 135 0.50 2.35 6.02
N SER A 136 0.32 3.41 5.22
CA SER A 136 -0.52 4.55 5.59
C SER A 136 -0.15 5.14 6.95
N ILE A 137 -1.12 5.66 7.70
CA ILE A 137 -0.91 6.28 9.02
C ILE A 137 -0.34 5.32 10.06
N ALA A 138 -0.56 4.01 9.91
CA ALA A 138 -0.01 3.01 10.82
C ALA A 138 1.53 3.03 10.86
N TYR A 139 2.18 3.47 9.76
CA TYR A 139 3.62 3.68 9.74
C TYR A 139 4.06 4.77 10.73
N GLU A 140 3.37 5.91 10.76
CA GLU A 140 3.70 7.01 11.66
C GLU A 140 3.55 6.59 13.14
N TYR A 141 2.47 5.87 13.45
CA TYR A 141 2.27 5.34 14.80
C TYR A 141 3.36 4.33 15.20
N ALA A 142 3.70 3.42 14.30
CA ALA A 142 4.73 2.43 14.56
C ALA A 142 6.11 3.07 14.74
N LYS A 143 6.44 4.10 13.95
CA LYS A 143 7.71 4.85 14.11
C LYS A 143 7.82 5.58 15.45
N GLU A 144 6.73 6.04 16.01
CA GLU A 144 6.71 6.75 17.28
C GLU A 144 6.83 5.79 18.48
N VAL A 145 6.24 4.59 18.36
CA VAL A 145 6.15 3.63 19.48
C VAL A 145 7.33 2.69 19.56
N PHE A 146 7.81 2.18 18.42
CA PHE A 146 8.87 1.18 18.43
C PHE A 146 10.25 1.83 18.63
N PRO A 147 11.16 1.17 19.39
CA PRO A 147 12.46 1.74 19.75
C PRO A 147 13.37 1.95 18.54
N GLU A 148 14.39 2.78 18.73
CA GLU A 148 15.49 2.93 17.78
C GLU A 148 16.14 1.55 17.49
N GLY A 149 16.55 1.34 16.25
CA GLY A 149 17.09 0.04 15.79
C GLY A 149 16.02 -0.90 15.20
N THR A 150 14.74 -0.58 15.28
CA THR A 150 13.68 -1.33 14.60
C THR A 150 13.80 -1.17 13.08
N SER A 151 13.64 -2.27 12.37
CA SER A 151 13.63 -2.30 10.89
C SER A 151 12.20 -2.08 10.37
N PHE A 152 12.03 -1.27 9.32
CA PHE A 152 10.73 -0.99 8.73
C PHE A 152 10.72 -1.28 7.24
N LEU A 153 9.69 -1.98 6.80
CA LEU A 153 9.25 -2.04 5.41
C LEU A 153 7.91 -1.31 5.31
N LYS A 154 7.96 -0.06 4.90
CA LYS A 154 6.77 0.75 4.66
C LYS A 154 6.32 0.56 3.21
N LEU A 155 5.09 0.11 3.04
CA LEU A 155 4.47 -0.09 1.74
C LEU A 155 3.57 1.11 1.40
N GLY A 156 3.91 1.84 0.35
CA GLY A 156 3.02 2.81 -0.29
C GLY A 156 2.20 2.16 -1.39
N LEU A 157 2.76 1.16 -2.11
CA LEU A 157 2.00 0.25 -2.97
C LEU A 157 1.52 -0.94 -2.15
N THR A 158 0.28 -0.90 -1.68
CA THR A 158 -0.28 -1.90 -0.77
C THR A 158 -1.07 -3.00 -1.47
N PHE A 159 -1.34 -2.87 -2.75
CA PHE A 159 -1.87 -3.94 -3.59
C PHE A 159 -1.42 -3.77 -5.06
N PRO A 160 -0.95 -4.85 -5.71
CA PRO A 160 -0.63 -6.16 -5.12
C PRO A 160 0.62 -6.07 -4.23
N LEU A 161 0.66 -6.89 -3.17
CA LEU A 161 1.80 -6.91 -2.25
C LEU A 161 3.09 -7.38 -2.95
N PRO A 162 4.24 -6.71 -2.72
CA PRO A 162 5.54 -7.09 -3.27
C PRO A 162 6.14 -8.27 -2.47
N MET A 163 5.63 -9.48 -2.70
CA MET A 163 5.89 -10.63 -1.84
C MET A 163 7.36 -11.05 -1.77
N ASP A 164 8.13 -10.85 -2.83
CA ASP A 164 9.56 -11.20 -2.83
C ASP A 164 10.36 -10.21 -1.98
N LEU A 165 10.02 -8.91 -2.03
CA LEU A 165 10.58 -7.91 -1.13
C LEU A 165 10.22 -8.19 0.33
N ILE A 166 8.96 -8.57 0.59
CA ILE A 166 8.49 -8.94 1.94
C ILE A 166 9.24 -10.16 2.45
N ARG A 167 9.46 -11.18 1.61
CA ARG A 167 10.20 -12.38 1.97
C ARG A 167 11.68 -12.08 2.25
N ASP A 168 12.30 -11.25 1.43
CA ASP A 168 13.68 -10.81 1.63
C ASP A 168 13.80 -10.03 2.95
N PHE A 169 12.90 -9.09 3.22
CA PHE A 169 12.85 -8.35 4.48
C PHE A 169 12.66 -9.27 5.68
N ALA A 170 11.69 -10.18 5.62
CA ALA A 170 11.41 -11.14 6.68
C ALA A 170 12.62 -12.04 7.02
N SER A 171 13.43 -12.37 6.03
CA SER A 171 14.65 -13.18 6.23
C SER A 171 15.76 -12.45 6.98
N LYS A 172 15.69 -11.14 7.10
CA LYS A 172 16.70 -10.26 7.71
C LYS A 172 16.36 -9.83 9.15
N VAL A 173 15.23 -10.29 9.68
CA VAL A 173 14.76 -9.93 11.02
C VAL A 173 14.42 -11.18 11.83
N GLU A 174 14.60 -11.10 13.15
CA GLU A 174 14.31 -12.23 14.05
C GLU A 174 12.80 -12.35 14.36
N LYS A 175 12.13 -11.20 14.51
CA LYS A 175 10.69 -11.11 14.75
C LYS A 175 10.05 -10.19 13.75
N LEU A 176 8.97 -10.65 13.11
CA LEU A 176 8.23 -9.89 12.12
C LEU A 176 6.85 -9.53 12.63
N TYR A 177 6.54 -8.25 12.58
CA TYR A 177 5.22 -7.71 12.88
C TYR A 177 4.59 -7.07 11.64
N VAL A 178 3.26 -7.17 11.55
CA VAL A 178 2.46 -6.43 10.55
C VAL A 178 1.55 -5.48 11.30
N ILE A 179 1.79 -4.18 11.15
CA ILE A 179 1.00 -3.13 11.81
C ILE A 179 0.14 -2.44 10.77
N GLU A 180 -1.15 -2.69 10.84
CA GLU A 180 -2.16 -2.13 9.92
C GLU A 180 -3.47 -1.88 10.65
N GLU A 181 -4.26 -0.91 10.17
CA GLU A 181 -5.60 -0.65 10.66
C GLU A 181 -6.62 -1.61 10.04
N LEU A 182 -7.82 -1.72 10.64
CA LEU A 182 -8.94 -2.53 10.15
C LEU A 182 -8.63 -4.04 10.11
N GLU A 183 -9.06 -4.69 9.04
CA GLU A 183 -8.90 -6.14 8.84
C GLU A 183 -7.45 -6.55 8.55
N PRO A 184 -7.09 -7.83 8.72
CA PRO A 184 -5.73 -8.33 8.45
C PRO A 184 -5.47 -8.45 6.94
N PHE A 185 -5.54 -7.34 6.21
CA PHE A 185 -5.42 -7.32 4.75
C PHE A 185 -4.01 -7.70 4.26
N MET A 186 -2.97 -7.12 4.87
CA MET A 186 -1.58 -7.48 4.55
C MET A 186 -1.16 -8.75 5.27
N GLU A 187 -1.47 -8.84 6.56
CA GLU A 187 -1.12 -9.98 7.41
C GLU A 187 -1.60 -11.31 6.83
N ASP A 188 -2.86 -11.40 6.40
CA ASP A 188 -3.42 -12.63 5.82
C ASP A 188 -2.69 -13.06 4.56
N GLN A 189 -2.34 -12.12 3.69
CA GLN A 189 -1.60 -12.43 2.46
C GLN A 189 -0.17 -12.87 2.76
N ILE A 190 0.49 -12.26 3.74
CA ILE A 190 1.84 -12.60 4.19
C ILE A 190 1.86 -13.99 4.83
N LYS A 191 0.90 -14.27 5.72
CA LYS A 191 0.73 -15.61 6.34
C LYS A 191 0.40 -16.68 5.29
N ALA A 192 -0.47 -16.37 4.32
CA ALA A 192 -0.80 -17.28 3.22
C ALA A 192 0.41 -17.60 2.31
N ALA A 193 1.39 -16.72 2.23
CA ALA A 193 2.66 -16.95 1.53
C ALA A 193 3.68 -17.77 2.35
N GLY A 194 3.29 -18.25 3.55
CA GLY A 194 4.13 -19.04 4.44
C GLY A 194 5.15 -18.23 5.24
N ILE A 195 4.98 -16.92 5.35
CA ILE A 195 5.86 -16.04 6.12
C ILE A 195 5.25 -15.85 7.52
N PRO A 196 5.87 -16.36 8.59
CA PRO A 196 5.35 -16.19 9.94
C PRO A 196 5.48 -14.73 10.37
N CYS A 197 4.38 -14.18 10.86
CA CYS A 197 4.31 -12.82 11.40
C CYS A 197 3.22 -12.71 12.45
N VAL A 198 3.30 -11.66 13.26
CA VAL A 198 2.30 -11.30 14.27
C VAL A 198 1.69 -9.96 13.88
N GLY A 199 0.39 -9.84 13.92
CA GLY A 199 -0.31 -8.61 13.50
C GLY A 199 -1.49 -8.29 14.39
N LYS A 200 -2.70 -8.64 13.97
CA LYS A 200 -3.95 -8.31 14.68
C LYS A 200 -4.09 -8.87 16.08
N GLU A 201 -3.31 -9.86 16.42
CA GLU A 201 -3.16 -10.34 17.81
C GLU A 201 -2.68 -9.22 18.77
N LEU A 202 -1.93 -8.24 18.25
CA LEU A 202 -1.42 -7.09 19.02
C LEU A 202 -2.34 -5.88 18.93
N THR A 203 -2.82 -5.55 17.74
CA THR A 203 -3.49 -4.26 17.47
C THR A 203 -5.01 -4.34 17.53
N GLY A 204 -5.59 -5.57 17.55
CA GLY A 204 -7.04 -5.76 17.45
C GLY A 204 -7.59 -5.47 16.05
N LEU A 205 -8.90 -5.65 15.89
CA LEU A 205 -9.59 -5.57 14.59
C LEU A 205 -10.42 -4.29 14.39
N LEU A 206 -10.68 -3.54 15.45
CA LEU A 206 -11.67 -2.47 15.42
C LEU A 206 -11.00 -1.11 15.51
N TYR A 207 -11.56 -0.16 14.77
CA TYR A 207 -11.26 1.27 14.82
C TYR A 207 -9.85 1.64 14.36
N GLU A 208 -9.50 2.88 14.62
CA GLU A 208 -8.18 3.43 14.35
C GLU A 208 -7.14 2.90 15.34
N LEU A 209 -5.92 2.77 14.87
CA LEU A 209 -4.78 2.60 15.78
C LEU A 209 -4.59 3.87 16.62
N CYS A 210 -4.16 3.66 17.86
CA CYS A 210 -3.81 4.71 18.79
C CYS A 210 -2.46 4.40 19.41
N LEU A 211 -1.68 5.42 19.73
CA LEU A 211 -0.36 5.27 20.36
C LEU A 211 -0.41 4.41 21.63
N LEU A 212 -1.53 4.48 22.38
CA LEU A 212 -1.71 3.67 23.60
C LEU A 212 -1.83 2.18 23.30
N TYR A 213 -2.51 1.79 22.19
CA TYR A 213 -2.66 0.38 21.82
C TYR A 213 -1.38 -0.18 21.19
N THR A 214 -0.66 0.64 20.43
CA THR A 214 0.61 0.25 19.82
C THR A 214 1.74 0.13 20.84
N SER A 215 1.69 0.89 21.96
CA SER A 215 2.70 0.81 23.02
C SER A 215 2.67 -0.51 23.78
N ASP A 216 1.54 -1.19 23.86
CA ASP A 216 1.44 -2.52 24.50
C ASP A 216 2.08 -3.62 23.63
N ALA A 217 2.38 -3.32 22.36
CA ALA A 217 3.05 -4.21 21.42
C ALA A 217 4.58 -4.09 21.39
N ALA A 218 5.14 -3.03 21.96
CA ALA A 218 6.57 -2.74 21.99
C ALA A 218 7.22 -3.23 23.28
#